data_72ef03f25dcfb3c2956285797b5deb3c
#
_entry.id   72ef03f25dcfb3c2956285797b5deb3c
#
_cell.length_a   1.000
_cell.length_b   1.000
_cell.length_c   1.000
_cell.angle_alpha   90.00
_cell.angle_beta   90.00
_cell.angle_gamma   90.00
#
_symmetry.space_group_name_H-M   'P 1'
#
loop_
_entity.id
_entity.type
_entity.pdbx_description
1 polymer ?
#
loop_
_entity_poly.entity_id
_entity_poly.type
_entity_poly.pdbx_seq_one_letter_code
_entity_poly.pdbx_strand_id
1 'polypeptide(L)'
;MSAAEWQLEPDYSRISFVSVKRAKMAEVQRFDRLSGQIDKQGVARIVVPLGTLDSGLALRDERMKDNFFETSRFPEATVESRLDMAGFDDLRVGQSRVEKLDFTLDLHGQQRRLKADVLVTRQGEGLVQVATLEPVLLKLLDFDLEEKLKPLKEMANIPSITPEVPVFAVLNFREVPPEQF
;
A
#
# COMPACT_ATOMS: atom_id res chain seq x y z
N MET A 1 1.59 -31.02 -1.30
CA MET A 1 1.85 -29.98 -0.29
C MET A 1 0.62 -29.08 -0.19
N SER A 2 0.10 -28.91 1.00
CA SER A 2 -0.97 -27.96 1.22
C SER A 2 -0.39 -26.55 1.14
N ALA A 3 -0.90 -25.74 0.23
CA ALA A 3 -0.53 -24.35 0.16
C ALA A 3 -0.97 -23.63 1.45
N ALA A 4 -0.09 -22.82 2.01
CA ALA A 4 -0.39 -22.05 3.21
C ALA A 4 -1.19 -20.79 2.89
N GLU A 5 -2.00 -20.37 3.85
CA GLU A 5 -2.61 -19.05 3.87
C GLU A 5 -1.77 -18.13 4.76
N TRP A 6 -1.74 -16.85 4.40
CA TRP A 6 -0.99 -15.85 5.13
C TRP A 6 -1.89 -14.67 5.47
N GLN A 7 -1.68 -14.12 6.63
CA GLN A 7 -2.42 -12.95 7.10
C GLN A 7 -1.46 -11.80 7.37
N LEU A 8 -1.82 -10.61 6.94
CA LEU A 8 -1.07 -9.39 7.23
C LEU A 8 -1.10 -9.09 8.73
N GLU A 9 0.05 -8.74 9.29
CA GLU A 9 0.16 -8.22 10.65
C GLU A 9 0.10 -6.69 10.62
N PRO A 10 -1.03 -6.08 11.03
CA PRO A 10 -1.22 -4.63 10.87
C PRO A 10 -0.23 -3.81 11.69
N ASP A 11 0.15 -4.28 12.88
CA ASP A 11 1.05 -3.54 13.78
C ASP A 11 2.47 -3.42 13.24
N TYR A 12 2.85 -4.29 12.31
CA TYR A 12 4.19 -4.32 11.73
C TYR A 12 4.18 -4.05 10.23
N SER A 13 3.08 -3.55 9.71
CA SER A 13 2.92 -3.23 8.29
C SER A 13 2.59 -1.77 8.11
N ARG A 14 3.10 -1.19 7.04
CA ARG A 14 2.86 0.23 6.75
C ARG A 14 2.88 0.49 5.27
N ILE A 15 1.94 1.32 4.83
CA ILE A 15 1.98 1.98 3.54
C ILE A 15 2.04 3.47 3.80
N SER A 16 3.04 4.12 3.22
CA SER A 16 3.26 5.55 3.34
C SER A 16 3.51 6.16 1.97
N PHE A 17 3.26 7.45 1.86
CA PHE A 17 3.54 8.19 0.65
C PHE A 17 4.08 9.56 0.99
N VAL A 18 4.75 10.16 0.01
CA VAL A 18 5.34 11.49 0.16
C VAL A 18 4.58 12.45 -0.74
N SER A 19 4.07 13.53 -0.16
CA SER A 19 3.53 14.65 -0.90
C SER A 19 4.52 15.81 -0.91
N VAL A 20 4.66 16.46 -2.06
CA VAL A 20 5.56 17.61 -2.19
C VAL A 20 4.74 18.84 -2.57
N LYS A 21 4.79 19.85 -1.71
CA LYS A 21 4.15 21.14 -1.95
C LYS A 21 5.16 22.24 -2.15
N ARG A 22 4.79 23.25 -2.95
CA ARG A 22 5.65 24.39 -3.31
C ARG A 22 6.97 23.97 -3.94
N ALA A 23 7.05 22.79 -4.53
CA ALA A 23 8.24 22.17 -5.08
C ALA A 23 9.44 22.08 -4.10
N LYS A 24 9.22 22.27 -2.79
CA LYS A 24 10.27 22.37 -1.79
C LYS A 24 10.01 21.62 -0.50
N MET A 25 8.74 21.39 -0.15
CA MET A 25 8.34 20.80 1.13
C MET A 25 7.79 19.42 0.92
N ALA A 26 8.56 18.43 1.31
CA ALA A 26 8.12 17.04 1.31
C ALA A 26 7.52 16.69 2.67
N GLU A 27 6.38 16.02 2.66
CA GLU A 27 5.69 15.55 3.85
C GLU A 27 5.35 14.09 3.70
N VAL A 28 5.64 13.30 4.73
CA VAL A 28 5.30 11.88 4.77
C VAL A 28 3.91 11.72 5.37
N GLN A 29 3.08 10.98 4.67
CA GLN A 29 1.75 10.61 5.13
C GLN A 29 1.64 9.09 5.13
N ARG A 30 0.83 8.55 6.03
CA ARG A 30 0.65 7.11 6.16
C ARG A 30 -0.80 6.76 6.42
N PHE A 31 -1.10 5.46 6.26
CA PHE A 31 -2.38 4.90 6.68
C PHE A 31 -2.16 4.05 7.92
N ASP A 32 -2.90 4.34 8.98
CA ASP A 32 -2.68 3.70 10.29
C ASP A 32 -3.22 2.27 10.37
N ARG A 33 -4.11 1.90 9.47
CA ARG A 33 -4.67 0.55 9.44
C ARG A 33 -4.57 -0.05 8.06
N LEU A 34 -4.12 -1.28 8.03
CA LEU A 34 -4.09 -2.11 6.85
C LEU A 34 -4.67 -3.46 7.22
N SER A 35 -5.28 -4.14 6.25
CA SER A 35 -5.58 -5.56 6.36
C SER A 35 -5.14 -6.25 5.08
N GLY A 36 -4.96 -7.56 5.14
CA GLY A 36 -4.56 -8.29 3.95
C GLY A 36 -4.35 -9.76 4.22
N GLN A 37 -4.33 -10.51 3.15
CA GLN A 37 -4.13 -11.95 3.17
C GLN A 37 -3.52 -12.43 1.88
N ILE A 38 -2.88 -13.58 1.93
CA ILE A 38 -2.46 -14.35 0.77
C ILE A 38 -3.19 -15.69 0.89
N ASP A 39 -4.00 -16.02 -0.12
CA ASP A 39 -4.76 -17.26 -0.10
C ASP A 39 -3.93 -18.46 -0.55
N LYS A 40 -4.54 -19.64 -0.52
CA LYS A 40 -3.88 -20.89 -0.92
C LYS A 40 -3.44 -20.93 -2.38
N GLN A 41 -4.07 -20.12 -3.24
CA GLN A 41 -3.74 -20.01 -4.65
C GLN A 41 -2.64 -18.97 -4.92
N GLY A 42 -2.15 -18.28 -3.88
CA GLY A 42 -1.14 -17.24 -4.00
C GLY A 42 -1.67 -15.87 -4.37
N VAL A 43 -2.99 -15.64 -4.26
CA VAL A 43 -3.56 -14.32 -4.48
C VAL A 43 -3.41 -13.49 -3.21
N ALA A 44 -2.60 -12.44 -3.31
CA ALA A 44 -2.41 -11.47 -2.24
C ALA A 44 -3.39 -10.31 -2.44
N ARG A 45 -4.09 -9.94 -1.37
CA ARG A 45 -4.99 -8.80 -1.36
C ARG A 45 -4.76 -7.97 -0.13
N ILE A 46 -4.43 -6.69 -0.34
CA ILE A 46 -4.22 -5.71 0.71
C ILE A 46 -5.36 -4.70 0.64
N VAL A 47 -5.96 -4.39 1.76
CA VAL A 47 -7.00 -3.37 1.88
C VAL A 47 -6.47 -2.22 2.71
N VAL A 48 -6.58 -1.02 2.16
CA VAL A 48 -6.16 0.23 2.79
C VAL A 48 -7.40 1.07 3.07
N PRO A 49 -7.89 1.10 4.33
CA PRO A 49 -8.96 2.02 4.68
C PRO A 49 -8.45 3.46 4.61
N LEU A 50 -8.92 4.21 3.62
CA LEU A 50 -8.42 5.58 3.35
C LEU A 50 -8.76 6.56 4.47
N GLY A 51 -9.80 6.26 5.25
CA GLY A 51 -10.16 7.04 6.44
C GLY A 51 -9.15 6.95 7.58
N THR A 52 -8.16 6.06 7.50
CA THR A 52 -7.10 5.93 8.52
C THR A 52 -5.87 6.76 8.19
N LEU A 53 -5.95 7.65 7.22
CA LEU A 53 -4.87 8.57 6.85
C LEU A 53 -4.41 9.36 8.06
N ASP A 54 -3.09 9.39 8.27
CA ASP A 54 -2.43 10.18 9.29
C ASP A 54 -1.28 10.96 8.64
N SER A 55 -1.42 12.26 8.58
CA SER A 55 -0.40 13.18 8.07
C SER A 55 0.32 13.95 9.20
N GLY A 56 -0.08 13.68 10.46
CA GLY A 56 0.40 14.42 11.62
C GLY A 56 -0.39 15.69 11.94
N LEU A 57 -1.35 16.08 11.10
CA LEU A 57 -2.22 17.25 11.31
C LEU A 57 -3.68 16.85 11.06
N ALA A 58 -4.51 16.92 12.10
CA ALA A 58 -5.92 16.52 12.02
C ALA A 58 -6.71 17.26 10.94
N LEU A 59 -6.50 18.55 10.79
CA LEU A 59 -7.19 19.36 9.76
C LEU A 59 -6.82 18.91 8.35
N ARG A 60 -5.54 18.60 8.12
CA ARG A 60 -5.07 18.11 6.82
C ARG A 60 -5.66 16.72 6.53
N ASP A 61 -5.74 15.87 7.54
CA ASP A 61 -6.34 14.54 7.40
C ASP A 61 -7.81 14.63 6.98
N GLU A 62 -8.58 15.52 7.62
CA GLU A 62 -9.98 15.75 7.24
C GLU A 62 -10.11 16.25 5.80
N ARG A 63 -9.28 17.21 5.40
CA ARG A 63 -9.29 17.75 4.03
C ARG A 63 -8.93 16.67 3.00
N MET A 64 -7.97 15.83 3.30
CA MET A 64 -7.56 14.73 2.43
C MET A 64 -8.69 13.70 2.30
N LYS A 65 -9.35 13.35 3.39
CA LYS A 65 -10.46 12.39 3.37
C LYS A 65 -11.67 12.93 2.63
N ASP A 66 -12.07 14.16 2.90
CA ASP A 66 -13.32 14.72 2.38
C ASP A 66 -13.19 15.24 0.96
N ASN A 67 -12.06 15.88 0.63
CA ASN A 67 -11.90 16.65 -0.61
C ASN A 67 -10.96 16.05 -1.62
N PHE A 68 -10.06 15.16 -1.20
CA PHE A 68 -9.12 14.50 -2.09
C PHE A 68 -9.54 13.05 -2.39
N PHE A 69 -9.50 12.18 -1.38
CA PHE A 69 -9.89 10.78 -1.56
C PHE A 69 -11.39 10.58 -1.66
N GLU A 70 -12.18 11.48 -1.13
CA GLU A 70 -13.65 11.35 -1.06
C GLU A 70 -14.04 10.01 -0.40
N THR A 71 -13.60 9.82 0.85
CA THR A 71 -13.73 8.55 1.56
C THR A 71 -15.17 8.10 1.79
N SER A 72 -16.13 9.00 1.74
CA SER A 72 -17.56 8.67 1.79
C SER A 72 -18.02 7.89 0.56
N ARG A 73 -17.39 8.12 -0.60
CA ARG A 73 -17.67 7.43 -1.86
C ARG A 73 -16.70 6.27 -2.12
N PHE A 74 -15.46 6.46 -1.73
CA PHE A 74 -14.35 5.53 -1.97
C PHE A 74 -13.63 5.26 -0.64
N PRO A 75 -14.21 4.41 0.22
CA PRO A 75 -13.69 4.26 1.60
C PRO A 75 -12.35 3.55 1.67
N GLU A 76 -11.98 2.79 0.64
CA GLU A 76 -10.75 1.99 0.67
C GLU A 76 -10.05 1.93 -0.68
N ALA A 77 -8.74 1.73 -0.64
CA ALA A 77 -7.96 1.29 -1.79
C ALA A 77 -7.63 -0.18 -1.61
N THR A 78 -7.49 -0.90 -2.71
CA THR A 78 -7.11 -2.31 -2.68
C THR A 78 -5.94 -2.57 -3.61
N VAL A 79 -5.05 -3.44 -3.17
CA VAL A 79 -3.92 -3.95 -3.96
C VAL A 79 -4.10 -5.44 -4.10
N GLU A 80 -4.05 -5.95 -5.32
CA GLU A 80 -4.17 -7.36 -5.60
C GLU A 80 -3.04 -7.83 -6.50
N SER A 81 -2.39 -8.94 -6.12
CA SER A 81 -1.30 -9.53 -6.88
C SER A 81 -1.37 -11.04 -6.81
N ARG A 82 -1.04 -11.71 -7.90
CA ARG A 82 -0.88 -13.16 -7.91
C ARG A 82 0.59 -13.50 -7.76
N LEU A 83 0.93 -14.19 -6.68
CA LEU A 83 2.29 -14.54 -6.32
C LEU A 83 2.62 -15.97 -6.77
N ASP A 84 3.87 -16.19 -7.20
CA ASP A 84 4.41 -17.54 -7.37
C ASP A 84 4.89 -18.07 -6.02
N MET A 85 4.02 -18.84 -5.36
CA MET A 85 4.29 -19.34 -4.00
C MET A 85 5.36 -20.42 -3.97
N ALA A 86 5.65 -21.10 -5.09
CA ALA A 86 6.72 -22.10 -5.14
C ALA A 86 8.07 -21.50 -4.77
N GLY A 87 8.33 -20.27 -5.17
CA GLY A 87 9.54 -19.56 -4.82
C GLY A 87 9.65 -19.18 -3.34
N PHE A 88 8.53 -19.04 -2.65
CA PHE A 88 8.53 -18.76 -1.20
C PHE A 88 8.95 -19.99 -0.38
N ASP A 89 8.52 -21.17 -0.80
CA ASP A 89 8.82 -22.40 -0.07
C ASP A 89 10.31 -22.72 -0.07
N ASP A 90 11.05 -22.27 -1.09
CA ASP A 90 12.49 -22.45 -1.20
C ASP A 90 13.30 -21.45 -0.38
N LEU A 91 12.66 -20.40 0.13
CA LEU A 91 13.33 -19.36 0.90
C LEU A 91 13.53 -19.81 2.34
N ARG A 92 14.78 -19.86 2.79
CA ARG A 92 15.13 -20.22 4.16
C ARG A 92 14.98 -19.04 5.11
N VAL A 93 14.79 -19.33 6.39
CA VAL A 93 14.80 -18.29 7.44
C VAL A 93 16.08 -17.47 7.37
N GLY A 94 15.95 -16.17 7.33
CA GLY A 94 17.05 -15.21 7.20
C GLY A 94 17.48 -14.90 5.78
N GLN A 95 16.87 -15.55 4.78
CA GLN A 95 17.16 -15.27 3.37
C GLN A 95 16.19 -14.25 2.78
N SER A 96 16.70 -13.49 1.84
CA SER A 96 15.93 -12.52 1.06
C SER A 96 16.06 -12.78 -0.43
N ARG A 97 15.03 -12.38 -1.17
CA ARG A 97 15.01 -12.47 -2.63
C ARG A 97 14.33 -11.24 -3.22
N VAL A 98 14.88 -10.75 -4.32
CA VAL A 98 14.25 -9.67 -5.08
C VAL A 98 13.19 -10.27 -6.00
N GLU A 99 11.98 -9.71 -5.95
CA GLU A 99 10.86 -10.09 -6.81
C GLU A 99 10.34 -8.89 -7.55
N LYS A 100 9.97 -9.10 -8.81
CA LYS A 100 9.19 -8.12 -9.59
C LYS A 100 7.73 -8.51 -9.49
N LEU A 101 6.93 -7.65 -8.89
CA LEU A 101 5.51 -7.89 -8.73
C LEU A 101 4.72 -7.07 -9.73
N ASP A 102 3.78 -7.76 -10.40
CA ASP A 102 2.69 -7.10 -11.12
C ASP A 102 1.48 -7.08 -10.18
N PHE A 103 0.90 -5.93 -9.98
CA PHE A 103 -0.27 -5.80 -9.12
C PHE A 103 -1.30 -4.84 -9.72
N THR A 104 -2.54 -4.99 -9.28
CA THR A 104 -3.63 -4.08 -9.63
C THR A 104 -3.93 -3.22 -8.41
N LEU A 105 -3.89 -1.91 -8.59
CA LEU A 105 -4.33 -0.94 -7.60
C LEU A 105 -5.71 -0.42 -7.99
N ASP A 106 -6.65 -0.55 -7.07
CA ASP A 106 -7.97 0.05 -7.15
C ASP A 106 -7.99 1.23 -6.18
N LEU A 107 -8.10 2.42 -6.72
CA LEU A 107 -8.06 3.67 -5.96
C LEU A 107 -9.00 4.67 -6.61
N HIS A 108 -9.86 5.28 -5.80
CA HIS A 108 -10.78 6.33 -6.26
C HIS A 108 -11.65 5.88 -7.45
N GLY A 109 -12.09 4.62 -7.44
CA GLY A 109 -12.91 4.03 -8.50
C GLY A 109 -12.17 3.66 -9.78
N GLN A 110 -10.86 3.83 -9.84
CA GLN A 110 -10.03 3.50 -11.00
C GLN A 110 -9.11 2.33 -10.69
N GLN A 111 -9.00 1.41 -11.64
CA GLN A 111 -8.07 0.28 -11.55
C GLN A 111 -6.91 0.48 -12.51
N ARG A 112 -5.70 0.27 -12.01
CA ARG A 112 -4.49 0.33 -12.85
C ARG A 112 -3.55 -0.82 -12.51
N ARG A 113 -2.94 -1.38 -13.52
CA ARG A 113 -1.89 -2.38 -13.37
C ARG A 113 -0.55 -1.67 -13.22
N LEU A 114 0.15 -2.01 -12.16
CA LEU A 114 1.43 -1.40 -11.79
C LEU A 114 2.45 -2.49 -11.52
N LYS A 115 3.72 -2.08 -11.48
CA LYS A 115 4.85 -2.97 -11.16
C LYS A 115 5.63 -2.40 -9.99
N ALA A 116 6.16 -3.31 -9.17
CA ALA A 116 7.03 -2.95 -8.06
C ALA A 116 8.16 -3.96 -7.93
N ASP A 117 9.37 -3.46 -7.69
CA ASP A 117 10.47 -4.29 -7.23
C ASP A 117 10.45 -4.35 -5.71
N VAL A 118 10.36 -5.55 -5.17
CA VAL A 118 10.26 -5.78 -3.74
C VAL A 118 11.34 -6.72 -3.26
N LEU A 119 11.70 -6.58 -2.00
CA LEU A 119 12.53 -7.54 -1.28
C LEU A 119 11.61 -8.42 -0.43
N VAL A 120 11.68 -9.72 -0.67
CA VAL A 120 10.94 -10.71 0.11
C VAL A 120 11.92 -11.39 1.05
N THR A 121 11.68 -11.32 2.35
CA THR A 121 12.55 -11.87 3.38
C THR A 121 11.78 -12.84 4.25
N ARG A 122 12.31 -14.04 4.42
CA ARG A 122 11.78 -14.99 5.40
C ARG A 122 12.40 -14.69 6.76
N GLN A 123 11.63 -14.03 7.62
CA GLN A 123 12.12 -13.59 8.94
C GLN A 123 12.10 -14.69 10.00
N GLY A 124 11.25 -15.68 9.82
CA GLY A 124 11.09 -16.80 10.74
C GLY A 124 10.22 -17.90 10.14
N GLU A 125 10.00 -18.95 10.90
CA GLU A 125 9.02 -19.97 10.57
C GLU A 125 7.64 -19.31 10.50
N GLY A 126 7.01 -19.37 9.33
CA GLY A 126 5.71 -18.74 9.12
C GLY A 126 5.70 -17.21 9.19
N LEU A 127 6.85 -16.55 8.98
CA LEU A 127 6.96 -15.09 8.95
C LEU A 127 7.67 -14.63 7.69
N VAL A 128 7.00 -13.80 6.90
CA VAL A 128 7.55 -13.23 5.66
C VAL A 128 7.33 -11.73 5.64
N GLN A 129 8.37 -11.00 5.25
CA GLN A 129 8.28 -9.56 5.01
C GLN A 129 8.43 -9.26 3.53
N VAL A 130 7.60 -8.38 3.04
CA VAL A 130 7.68 -7.81 1.68
C VAL A 130 7.88 -6.31 1.82
N ALA A 131 8.98 -5.80 1.27
CA ALA A 131 9.29 -4.37 1.32
C ALA A 131 9.61 -3.84 -0.07
N THR A 132 9.12 -2.66 -0.40
CA THR A 132 9.49 -2.01 -1.66
C THR A 132 10.98 -1.64 -1.64
N LEU A 133 11.71 -2.01 -2.69
CA LEU A 133 13.11 -1.61 -2.88
C LEU A 133 13.22 -0.19 -3.41
N GLU A 134 12.26 0.21 -4.21
CA GLU A 134 12.14 1.54 -4.77
C GLU A 134 10.72 2.03 -4.52
N PRO A 135 10.50 3.34 -4.40
CA PRO A 135 9.14 3.84 -4.29
C PRO A 135 8.35 3.55 -5.55
N VAL A 136 7.09 3.20 -5.38
CA VAL A 136 6.15 3.09 -6.49
C VAL A 136 5.63 4.49 -6.79
N LEU A 137 5.84 4.98 -7.99
CA LEU A 137 5.39 6.31 -8.40
C LEU A 137 3.96 6.23 -8.93
N LEU A 138 3.03 6.86 -8.23
CA LEU A 138 1.64 6.96 -8.67
C LEU A 138 1.42 8.28 -9.37
N LYS A 139 0.82 8.23 -10.55
CA LYS A 139 0.33 9.41 -11.25
C LYS A 139 -1.12 9.66 -10.83
N LEU A 140 -1.37 10.76 -10.17
CA LEU A 140 -2.71 11.07 -9.67
C LEU A 140 -3.75 11.18 -10.80
N LEU A 141 -3.30 11.58 -12.00
CA LEU A 141 -4.14 11.62 -13.19
C LEU A 141 -4.79 10.26 -13.50
N ASP A 142 -4.05 9.16 -13.30
CA ASP A 142 -4.53 7.81 -13.60
C ASP A 142 -5.68 7.37 -12.71
N PHE A 143 -5.89 8.06 -11.58
CA PHE A 143 -6.91 7.73 -10.58
C PHE A 143 -7.96 8.84 -10.40
N ASP A 144 -8.06 9.76 -11.36
CA ASP A 144 -8.95 10.93 -11.30
C ASP A 144 -8.72 11.79 -10.04
N LEU A 145 -7.49 11.83 -9.55
CA LEU A 145 -7.10 12.56 -8.34
C LEU A 145 -6.35 13.86 -8.62
N GLU A 146 -5.83 14.07 -9.83
CA GLU A 146 -5.06 15.28 -10.15
C GLU A 146 -5.92 16.54 -10.01
N GLU A 147 -7.16 16.50 -10.50
CA GLU A 147 -8.11 17.60 -10.37
C GLU A 147 -8.45 17.93 -8.92
N LYS A 148 -8.37 16.94 -8.03
CA LYS A 148 -8.64 17.10 -6.61
C LYS A 148 -7.56 17.88 -5.88
N LEU A 149 -6.41 18.09 -6.51
CA LEU A 149 -5.34 18.92 -5.95
C LEU A 149 -5.74 20.40 -5.91
N LYS A 150 -6.58 20.85 -6.83
CA LYS A 150 -6.99 22.25 -6.91
C LYS A 150 -7.67 22.75 -5.63
N PRO A 151 -8.75 22.11 -5.13
CA PRO A 151 -9.35 22.54 -3.87
C PRO A 151 -8.40 22.41 -2.68
N LEU A 152 -7.53 21.44 -2.66
CA LEU A 152 -6.51 21.32 -1.58
C LEU A 152 -5.54 22.49 -1.60
N LYS A 153 -5.08 22.90 -2.77
CA LYS A 153 -4.20 24.06 -2.92
C LYS A 153 -4.87 25.34 -2.44
N GLU A 154 -6.13 25.53 -2.79
CA GLU A 154 -6.91 26.70 -2.40
C GLU A 154 -7.11 26.75 -0.88
N MET A 155 -7.52 25.62 -0.26
CA MET A 155 -7.74 25.53 1.19
C MET A 155 -6.46 25.75 2.01
N ALA A 156 -5.34 25.24 1.53
CA ALA A 156 -4.05 25.37 2.20
C ALA A 156 -3.29 26.65 1.81
N ASN A 157 -3.81 27.42 0.86
CA ASN A 157 -3.20 28.63 0.31
C ASN A 157 -1.76 28.37 -0.17
N ILE A 158 -1.59 27.32 -0.97
CA ILE A 158 -0.30 26.95 -1.56
C ILE A 158 -0.37 26.94 -3.08
N PRO A 159 0.74 27.29 -3.78
CA PRO A 159 0.72 27.42 -5.23
C PRO A 159 0.75 26.10 -5.99
N SER A 160 1.32 25.05 -5.39
CA SER A 160 1.51 23.78 -6.10
C SER A 160 1.58 22.58 -5.14
N ILE A 161 1.10 21.43 -5.65
CA ILE A 161 1.31 20.11 -5.07
C ILE A 161 1.73 19.21 -6.24
N THR A 162 2.79 18.44 -6.07
CA THR A 162 3.30 17.56 -7.12
C THR A 162 2.30 16.43 -7.44
N PRO A 163 1.93 16.23 -8.71
CA PRO A 163 0.91 15.25 -9.09
C PRO A 163 1.42 13.80 -9.19
N GLU A 164 2.71 13.57 -9.05
CA GLU A 164 3.30 12.24 -8.92
C GLU A 164 3.67 11.99 -7.47
N VAL A 165 3.26 10.84 -6.96
CA VAL A 165 3.38 10.53 -5.53
C VAL A 165 4.18 9.23 -5.36
N PRO A 166 5.35 9.28 -4.71
CA PRO A 166 6.07 8.07 -4.35
C PRO A 166 5.43 7.38 -3.15
N VAL A 167 5.22 6.06 -3.30
CA VAL A 167 4.58 5.22 -2.29
C VAL A 167 5.54 4.12 -1.87
N PHE A 168 5.62 3.90 -0.56
CA PHE A 168 6.46 2.88 0.06
C PHE A 168 5.58 1.90 0.82
N ALA A 169 5.95 0.63 0.81
CA ALA A 169 5.25 -0.39 1.57
C ALA A 169 6.22 -1.31 2.29
N VAL A 170 5.91 -1.59 3.54
CA VAL A 170 6.52 -2.68 4.31
C VAL A 170 5.37 -3.51 4.85
N LEU A 171 5.29 -4.76 4.41
CA LEU A 171 4.18 -5.65 4.71
C LEU A 171 4.73 -6.91 5.36
N ASN A 172 4.21 -7.25 6.52
CA ASN A 172 4.59 -8.44 7.27
C ASN A 172 3.42 -9.40 7.32
N PHE A 173 3.69 -10.65 6.95
CA PHE A 173 2.68 -11.71 6.88
C PHE A 173 3.05 -12.84 7.82
N ARG A 174 2.00 -13.37 8.49
CA ARG A 174 2.09 -14.57 9.30
C ARG A 174 1.31 -15.69 8.64
N GLU A 175 1.92 -16.87 8.59
CA GLU A 175 1.24 -18.07 8.14
C GLU A 175 0.09 -18.41 9.08
N VAL A 176 -1.09 -18.65 8.52
CA VAL A 176 -2.27 -19.07 9.28
C VAL A 176 -2.16 -20.59 9.47
N PRO A 177 -2.15 -21.08 10.70
CA PRO A 177 -2.09 -22.52 10.93
C PRO A 177 -3.34 -23.20 10.37
N PRO A 178 -3.22 -24.43 9.83
CA PRO A 178 -4.38 -25.18 9.38
C PRO A 178 -5.33 -25.40 10.53
N GLU A 179 -6.64 -25.24 10.28
CA GLU A 179 -7.66 -25.54 11.27
C GLU A 179 -7.54 -27.03 11.66
N GLN A 180 -7.45 -27.28 12.95
CA GLN A 180 -7.51 -28.64 13.47
C GLN A 180 -8.97 -28.97 13.70
N PHE A 181 -9.47 -29.92 12.94
CA PHE A 181 -10.79 -30.50 13.18
C PHE A 181 -10.69 -31.64 14.15
#